data_ec4dbc3b7e9722b26e7d97d9d3cdddfe
#
_entry.id   ec4dbc3b7e9722b26e7d97d9d3cdddfe
#
_cell.length_a   1.000
_cell.length_b   1.000
_cell.length_c   1.000
_cell.angle_alpha   90.00
_cell.angle_beta   90.00
_cell.angle_gamma   90.00
#
_symmetry.space_group_name_H-M   'P 1'
#
loop_
_entity.id
_entity.type
_entity.pdbx_description
1 polymer ?
#
loop_
_entity_poly.entity_id
_entity_poly.type
_entity_poly.pdbx_seq_one_letter_code
_entity_poly.pdbx_strand_id
1 'polypeptide(L)'
;MSGPGEYRADCTEGITRVEDLPKAKVIRRSRSFSHRPCPECERSCYRHRTLERTLHDLGDPVSERPRDVLVTYSQHYCCKCKSYFNVDMSDLALPKSHYTHRVVAMAVRLVVEDGLPYRAASWHLWRDHRVFVPYATIQNWVECGGKKGGATHPRRVPGRRVG
;
A
#
# COMPACT_ATOMS: atom_id res chain seq x y z
N MET A 1 8.17 15.01 2.07
CA MET A 1 8.28 13.66 2.61
C MET A 1 9.63 13.05 2.31
N SER A 2 10.16 12.43 3.29
CA SER A 2 11.31 11.60 3.06
C SER A 2 10.83 10.31 2.41
N GLY A 3 11.17 10.11 1.15
CA GLY A 3 10.83 8.89 0.44
C GLY A 3 11.93 7.85 0.59
N PRO A 4 11.79 6.72 -0.10
CA PRO A 4 12.86 5.72 -0.11
C PRO A 4 14.20 6.30 -0.54
N GLY A 5 14.17 7.32 -1.37
CA GLY A 5 15.38 7.96 -1.84
C GLY A 5 16.18 8.67 -0.77
N GLU A 6 15.57 8.98 0.35
CA GLU A 6 16.29 9.64 1.44
C GLU A 6 16.64 8.69 2.57
N TYR A 7 16.17 7.47 2.49
CA TYR A 7 16.48 6.49 3.50
C TYR A 7 17.96 6.13 3.43
N ARG A 8 18.58 6.11 4.58
CA ARG A 8 19.96 5.67 4.69
C ARG A 8 19.99 4.39 5.48
N ALA A 9 20.39 3.33 4.84
CA ALA A 9 20.55 2.07 5.51
C ALA A 9 21.65 2.22 6.58
N ASP A 10 21.52 1.45 7.60
CA ASP A 10 22.57 1.38 8.61
C ASP A 10 23.84 0.89 7.96
N CYS A 11 24.97 1.42 8.41
CA CYS A 11 26.27 1.04 7.85
C CYS A 11 26.55 -0.46 8.00
N THR A 12 25.88 -1.12 8.94
CA THR A 12 26.03 -2.57 9.11
C THR A 12 25.46 -3.34 7.92
N GLU A 13 24.60 -2.71 7.12
CA GLU A 13 24.03 -3.34 5.93
C GLU A 13 24.92 -3.19 4.71
N GLY A 14 25.95 -2.37 4.80
CA GLY A 14 26.82 -2.12 3.66
C GLY A 14 26.21 -1.23 2.60
N ILE A 15 25.03 -0.69 2.85
CA ILE A 15 24.34 0.22 1.94
C ILE A 15 24.20 1.55 2.64
N THR A 16 24.94 2.55 2.19
CA THR A 16 24.98 3.85 2.85
C THR A 16 24.35 4.96 2.02
N ARG A 17 24.04 4.70 0.76
CA ARG A 17 23.47 5.70 -0.14
C ARG A 17 22.42 5.04 -1.03
N VAL A 18 21.50 5.87 -1.51
CA VAL A 18 20.44 5.42 -2.41
C VAL A 18 21.00 4.80 -3.69
N GLU A 19 22.11 5.37 -4.18
CA GLU A 19 22.74 4.90 -5.41
C GLU A 19 23.26 3.47 -5.29
N ASP A 20 23.49 3.01 -4.07
CA ASP A 20 23.99 1.65 -3.84
C ASP A 20 22.86 0.61 -3.76
N LEU A 21 21.61 1.05 -3.82
CA LEU A 21 20.48 0.14 -3.74
C LEU A 21 20.28 -0.63 -5.04
N PRO A 22 19.96 -1.92 -4.97
CA PRO A 22 19.62 -2.67 -6.18
C PRO A 22 18.43 -2.06 -6.89
N LYS A 23 18.46 -2.10 -8.22
CA LYS A 23 17.35 -1.58 -9.01
C LYS A 23 16.10 -2.41 -8.79
N ALA A 24 14.96 -1.75 -8.61
CA ALA A 24 13.69 -2.42 -8.34
C ALA A 24 13.24 -3.28 -9.52
N LYS A 25 12.66 -4.44 -9.19
CA LYS A 25 12.00 -5.29 -10.15
C LYS A 25 10.56 -4.81 -10.27
N VAL A 26 10.15 -4.43 -11.48
CA VAL A 26 8.82 -3.87 -11.71
C VAL A 26 7.89 -4.94 -12.26
N ILE A 27 6.77 -5.15 -11.59
CA ILE A 27 5.70 -6.05 -12.03
C ILE A 27 4.54 -5.18 -12.50
N ARG A 28 4.07 -5.42 -13.72
CA ARG A 28 2.99 -4.63 -14.29
C ARG A 28 1.66 -5.34 -14.10
N ARG A 29 0.65 -4.57 -13.68
CA ARG A 29 -0.73 -5.06 -13.54
C ARG A 29 -1.64 -4.09 -14.26
N SER A 30 -2.64 -4.63 -14.94
CA SER A 30 -3.60 -3.79 -15.66
C SER A 30 -5.00 -4.00 -15.10
N ARG A 31 -5.67 -2.90 -14.78
CA ARG A 31 -7.05 -2.85 -14.33
C ARG A 31 -7.79 -1.80 -15.16
N SER A 32 -7.51 -1.75 -16.46
CA SER A 32 -8.13 -0.79 -17.36
C SER A 32 -9.27 -1.46 -18.12
N PHE A 33 -10.46 -0.89 -18.03
CA PHE A 33 -11.67 -1.43 -18.66
C PHE A 33 -12.35 -0.34 -19.49
N SER A 34 -13.03 -0.75 -20.55
CA SER A 34 -13.79 0.20 -21.38
C SER A 34 -15.01 0.74 -20.63
N HIS A 35 -15.67 -0.12 -19.86
CA HIS A 35 -16.87 0.21 -19.11
C HIS A 35 -16.82 -0.43 -17.73
N ARG A 36 -17.36 0.27 -16.75
CA ARG A 36 -17.54 -0.28 -15.41
C ARG A 36 -18.83 0.26 -14.82
N PRO A 37 -19.51 -0.53 -13.99
CA PRO A 37 -20.73 -0.04 -13.35
C PRO A 37 -20.41 1.00 -12.27
N CYS A 38 -21.23 2.03 -12.20
CA CYS A 38 -21.11 3.04 -11.15
C CYS A 38 -21.37 2.38 -9.80
N PRO A 39 -20.53 2.62 -8.78
CA PRO A 39 -20.74 2.02 -7.46
C PRO A 39 -22.01 2.52 -6.77
N GLU A 40 -22.54 3.67 -7.19
CA GLU A 40 -23.75 4.24 -6.57
C GLU A 40 -25.03 3.80 -7.26
N CYS A 41 -25.09 3.93 -8.61
CA CYS A 41 -26.33 3.68 -9.36
C CYS A 41 -26.24 2.49 -10.30
N GLU A 42 -25.08 1.83 -10.38
CA GLU A 42 -24.82 0.63 -11.19
C GLU A 42 -24.97 0.87 -12.70
N ARG A 43 -25.06 2.12 -13.13
CA ARG A 43 -25.08 2.44 -14.55
C ARG A 43 -23.72 2.15 -15.18
N SER A 44 -23.71 1.58 -16.39
CA SER A 44 -22.48 1.34 -17.13
C SER A 44 -21.84 2.66 -17.52
N CYS A 45 -20.59 2.86 -17.15
CA CYS A 45 -19.89 4.12 -17.37
C CYS A 45 -18.64 3.89 -18.21
N TYR A 46 -18.43 4.78 -19.19
CA TYR A 46 -17.26 4.74 -20.06
C TYR A 46 -16.00 5.13 -19.32
N ARG A 47 -14.88 4.64 -19.83
CA ARG A 47 -13.57 5.06 -19.33
C ARG A 47 -13.36 6.53 -19.71
N HIS A 48 -13.07 7.33 -18.68
CA HIS A 48 -12.74 8.74 -18.88
C HIS A 48 -11.25 8.90 -19.21
N ARG A 49 -10.38 8.20 -18.47
CA ARG A 49 -8.95 8.21 -18.73
C ARG A 49 -8.30 7.02 -18.03
N THR A 50 -7.03 6.81 -18.37
CA THR A 50 -6.21 5.77 -17.76
C THR A 50 -5.15 6.42 -16.88
N LEU A 51 -4.97 5.88 -15.69
CA LEU A 51 -4.01 6.39 -14.71
C LEU A 51 -3.03 5.28 -14.34
N GLU A 52 -1.89 5.67 -13.80
CA GLU A 52 -0.90 4.73 -13.31
C GLU A 52 -0.61 5.00 -11.84
N ARG A 53 -0.28 3.95 -11.12
CA ARG A 53 0.06 4.04 -9.72
C ARG A 53 1.14 3.01 -9.41
N THR A 54 2.17 3.42 -8.68
CA THR A 54 3.22 2.52 -8.24
C THR A 54 2.99 2.14 -6.79
N LEU A 55 3.01 0.84 -6.51
CA LEU A 55 2.89 0.31 -5.16
C LEU A 55 4.19 -0.41 -4.81
N HIS A 56 4.72 -0.13 -3.64
CA HIS A 56 5.91 -0.84 -3.15
C HIS A 56 5.47 -2.16 -2.51
N ASP A 57 6.11 -3.23 -2.92
CA ASP A 57 5.80 -4.58 -2.46
C ASP A 57 7.01 -5.15 -1.71
N LEU A 58 6.81 -6.30 -1.09
CA LEU A 58 7.92 -7.04 -0.51
C LEU A 58 8.89 -7.43 -1.61
N GLY A 59 10.18 -7.25 -1.35
CA GLY A 59 11.20 -7.54 -2.33
C GLY A 59 11.37 -9.02 -2.61
N ASP A 60 12.14 -9.30 -3.64
CA ASP A 60 12.44 -10.66 -4.05
C ASP A 60 13.53 -11.24 -3.14
N PRO A 61 13.24 -12.30 -2.36
CA PRO A 61 14.22 -12.85 -1.43
C PRO A 61 15.40 -13.53 -2.12
N VAL A 62 15.22 -13.93 -3.36
CA VAL A 62 16.30 -14.62 -4.11
C VAL A 62 17.30 -13.62 -4.68
N SER A 63 16.81 -12.62 -5.40
CA SER A 63 17.67 -11.62 -6.03
C SER A 63 18.01 -10.46 -5.10
N GLU A 64 17.34 -10.35 -3.95
CA GLU A 64 17.47 -9.27 -2.99
C GLU A 64 17.18 -7.89 -3.59
N ARG A 65 16.37 -7.87 -4.64
CA ARG A 65 15.96 -6.64 -5.30
C ARG A 65 14.65 -6.15 -4.73
N PRO A 66 14.48 -4.83 -4.57
CA PRO A 66 13.15 -4.28 -4.27
C PRO A 66 12.16 -4.67 -5.35
N ARG A 67 10.88 -4.70 -5.02
CA ARG A 67 9.83 -5.03 -5.98
C ARG A 67 8.77 -3.95 -5.94
N ASP A 68 8.42 -3.44 -7.12
CA ASP A 68 7.35 -2.46 -7.27
C ASP A 68 6.28 -3.06 -8.16
N VAL A 69 5.03 -2.73 -7.87
CA VAL A 69 3.90 -3.10 -8.72
C VAL A 69 3.39 -1.82 -9.37
N LEU A 70 3.48 -1.78 -10.69
CA LEU A 70 2.97 -0.65 -11.47
C LEU A 70 1.57 -1.03 -11.96
N VAL A 71 0.56 -0.37 -11.42
CA VAL A 71 -0.83 -0.65 -11.75
C VAL A 71 -1.34 0.42 -12.71
N THR A 72 -1.81 -0.03 -13.86
CA THR A 72 -2.51 0.83 -14.82
C THR A 72 -4.00 0.59 -14.61
N TYR A 73 -4.74 1.64 -14.32
CA TYR A 73 -6.16 1.50 -14.02
C TYR A 73 -6.99 2.57 -14.71
N SER A 74 -8.28 2.29 -14.90
CA SER A 74 -9.17 3.22 -15.59
C SER A 74 -10.00 4.03 -14.58
N GLN A 75 -10.21 5.29 -14.93
CA GLN A 75 -11.11 6.18 -14.22
C GLN A 75 -12.35 6.35 -15.07
N HIS A 76 -13.52 6.28 -14.46
CA HIS A 76 -14.79 6.36 -15.14
C HIS A 76 -15.60 7.53 -14.64
N TYR A 77 -16.51 8.02 -15.49
CA TYR A 77 -17.39 9.11 -15.13
C TYR A 77 -18.84 8.66 -15.25
N CYS A 78 -19.62 8.85 -14.17
CA CYS A 78 -21.05 8.59 -14.21
C CYS A 78 -21.80 9.88 -14.46
N CYS A 79 -22.48 9.96 -15.61
CA CYS A 79 -23.23 11.16 -15.97
C CYS A 79 -24.52 11.31 -15.14
N LYS A 80 -25.03 10.22 -14.58
CA LYS A 80 -26.21 10.29 -13.69
C LYS A 80 -25.83 10.86 -12.33
N CYS A 81 -24.78 10.33 -11.72
CA CYS A 81 -24.28 10.79 -10.42
C CYS A 81 -23.37 12.00 -10.52
N LYS A 82 -22.93 12.33 -11.74
CA LYS A 82 -22.02 13.44 -12.02
C LYS A 82 -20.76 13.36 -11.20
N SER A 83 -20.18 12.16 -11.10
CA SER A 83 -18.99 11.92 -10.32
C SER A 83 -18.05 10.96 -11.03
N TYR A 84 -16.77 11.05 -10.65
CA TYR A 84 -15.73 10.16 -11.14
C TYR A 84 -15.51 9.03 -10.14
N PHE A 85 -15.13 7.88 -10.65
CA PHE A 85 -14.71 6.78 -9.78
C PHE A 85 -13.60 5.99 -10.47
N ASN A 86 -12.75 5.38 -9.66
CA ASN A 86 -11.65 4.56 -10.15
C ASN A 86 -12.03 3.10 -10.02
N VAL A 87 -11.38 2.27 -10.84
CA VAL A 87 -11.53 0.81 -10.71
C VAL A 87 -11.07 0.39 -9.32
N ASP A 88 -11.79 -0.54 -8.73
CA ASP A 88 -11.47 -1.05 -7.41
C ASP A 88 -10.12 -1.78 -7.41
N MET A 89 -9.25 -1.37 -6.51
CA MET A 89 -7.94 -1.98 -6.31
C MET A 89 -7.75 -2.42 -4.85
N SER A 90 -8.85 -2.59 -4.12
CA SER A 90 -8.79 -2.94 -2.70
C SER A 90 -8.12 -4.27 -2.44
N ASP A 91 -8.08 -5.16 -3.43
CA ASP A 91 -7.37 -6.43 -3.31
C ASP A 91 -5.85 -6.27 -3.33
N LEU A 92 -5.35 -5.16 -3.84
CA LEU A 92 -3.91 -4.91 -3.95
C LEU A 92 -3.38 -4.01 -2.83
N ALA A 93 -4.12 -2.98 -2.48
CA ALA A 93 -3.66 -1.99 -1.52
C ALA A 93 -4.82 -1.22 -0.91
N LEU A 94 -4.58 -0.64 0.25
CA LEU A 94 -5.53 0.27 0.88
C LEU A 94 -5.67 1.55 0.04
N PRO A 95 -6.81 2.25 0.14
CA PRO A 95 -6.97 3.52 -0.56
C PRO A 95 -5.83 4.48 -0.23
N LYS A 96 -5.28 5.12 -1.25
CA LYS A 96 -4.20 6.09 -1.13
C LYS A 96 -2.90 5.53 -0.53
N SER A 97 -2.81 4.24 -0.33
CA SER A 97 -1.58 3.63 0.16
C SER A 97 -0.54 3.52 -0.95
N HIS A 98 0.73 3.66 -0.59
CA HIS A 98 1.85 3.45 -1.50
C HIS A 98 2.42 2.04 -1.37
N TYR A 99 1.81 1.21 -0.55
CA TYR A 99 2.31 -0.13 -0.24
C TYR A 99 1.22 -1.16 -0.48
N THR A 100 1.63 -2.36 -0.92
CA THR A 100 0.67 -3.46 -1.09
C THR A 100 0.21 -3.96 0.28
N HIS A 101 -0.90 -4.69 0.29
CA HIS A 101 -1.39 -5.32 1.52
C HIS A 101 -0.36 -6.25 2.15
N ARG A 102 0.48 -6.87 1.33
CA ARG A 102 1.51 -7.78 1.83
C ARG A 102 2.50 -7.06 2.72
N VAL A 103 2.88 -5.84 2.34
CA VAL A 103 3.80 -5.02 3.14
C VAL A 103 3.14 -4.62 4.46
N VAL A 104 1.89 -4.17 4.39
CA VAL A 104 1.15 -3.77 5.59
C VAL A 104 1.00 -4.95 6.54
N ALA A 105 0.61 -6.11 6.02
CA ALA A 105 0.42 -7.31 6.84
C ALA A 105 1.72 -7.75 7.49
N MET A 106 2.83 -7.72 6.75
CA MET A 106 4.13 -8.10 7.30
C MET A 106 4.56 -7.13 8.40
N ALA A 107 4.38 -5.82 8.18
CA ALA A 107 4.76 -4.82 9.18
C ALA A 107 3.98 -4.98 10.47
N VAL A 108 2.66 -5.16 10.36
CA VAL A 108 1.80 -5.33 11.52
C VAL A 108 2.17 -6.62 12.27
N ARG A 109 2.46 -7.69 11.54
CA ARG A 109 2.86 -8.96 12.14
C ARG A 109 4.16 -8.83 12.93
N LEU A 110 5.15 -8.13 12.38
CA LEU A 110 6.42 -7.95 13.07
C LEU A 110 6.25 -7.24 14.40
N VAL A 111 5.34 -6.29 14.49
CA VAL A 111 5.11 -5.54 15.72
C VAL A 111 4.20 -6.32 16.68
N VAL A 112 3.06 -6.79 16.18
CA VAL A 112 2.02 -7.38 17.03
C VAL A 112 2.36 -8.81 17.44
N GLU A 113 2.80 -9.63 16.50
CA GLU A 113 3.08 -11.05 16.79
C GLU A 113 4.52 -11.27 17.27
N ASP A 114 5.47 -10.60 16.62
CA ASP A 114 6.88 -10.80 16.97
C ASP A 114 7.39 -9.82 18.03
N GLY A 115 6.59 -8.82 18.38
CA GLY A 115 6.92 -7.91 19.47
C GLY A 115 8.02 -6.90 19.17
N LEU A 116 8.29 -6.62 17.90
CA LEU A 116 9.34 -5.68 17.54
C LEU A 116 8.89 -4.24 17.75
N PRO A 117 9.79 -3.36 18.25
CA PRO A 117 9.52 -1.93 18.23
C PRO A 117 9.34 -1.43 16.79
N TYR A 118 8.65 -0.32 16.62
CA TYR A 118 8.38 0.22 15.29
C TYR A 118 9.64 0.45 14.46
N ARG A 119 10.70 0.97 15.07
CA ARG A 119 11.96 1.21 14.35
C ARG A 119 12.63 -0.10 13.95
N ALA A 120 12.57 -1.09 14.81
CA ALA A 120 13.13 -2.40 14.50
C ALA A 120 12.34 -3.08 13.38
N ALA A 121 11.02 -2.91 13.36
CA ALA A 121 10.19 -3.45 12.29
C ALA A 121 10.52 -2.79 10.95
N SER A 122 10.69 -1.46 10.94
CA SER A 122 11.09 -0.73 9.74
C SER A 122 12.43 -1.24 9.22
N TRP A 123 13.38 -1.43 10.12
CA TRP A 123 14.71 -1.93 9.82
C TRP A 123 14.68 -3.35 9.24
N HIS A 124 13.86 -4.21 9.86
CA HIS A 124 13.70 -5.59 9.42
C HIS A 124 13.10 -5.66 7.99
N LEU A 125 12.09 -4.84 7.72
CA LEU A 125 11.49 -4.78 6.40
C LEU A 125 12.51 -4.38 5.34
N TRP A 126 13.35 -3.42 5.64
CA TRP A 126 14.39 -3.00 4.71
C TRP A 126 15.44 -4.09 4.51
N ARG A 127 15.95 -4.62 5.60
CA ARG A 127 17.03 -5.60 5.54
C ARG A 127 16.62 -6.91 4.88
N ASP A 128 15.46 -7.44 5.27
CA ASP A 128 15.07 -8.79 4.86
C ASP A 128 14.09 -8.80 3.69
N HIS A 129 13.36 -7.72 3.47
CA HIS A 129 12.32 -7.67 2.44
C HIS A 129 12.51 -6.54 1.42
N ARG A 130 13.58 -5.79 1.55
CA ARG A 130 13.96 -4.72 0.62
C ARG A 130 12.84 -3.72 0.34
N VAL A 131 12.04 -3.43 1.34
CA VAL A 131 11.03 -2.38 1.26
C VAL A 131 11.23 -1.43 2.43
N PHE A 132 11.34 -0.15 2.11
CA PHE A 132 11.49 0.85 3.16
C PHE A 132 10.12 1.39 3.54
N VAL A 133 9.77 1.25 4.81
CA VAL A 133 8.55 1.80 5.38
C VAL A 133 8.97 2.61 6.62
N PRO A 134 8.68 3.92 6.65
CA PRO A 134 9.00 4.71 7.83
C PRO A 134 8.30 4.15 9.07
N TYR A 135 8.98 4.20 10.21
CA TYR A 135 8.42 3.64 11.43
C TYR A 135 7.10 4.32 11.83
N ALA A 136 6.94 5.60 11.52
CA ALA A 136 5.70 6.31 11.80
C ALA A 136 4.52 5.75 11.00
N THR A 137 4.77 5.32 9.78
CA THR A 137 3.76 4.67 8.94
C THR A 137 3.34 3.33 9.54
N ILE A 138 4.31 2.55 10.01
CA ILE A 138 4.04 1.27 10.66
C ILE A 138 3.20 1.49 11.92
N GLN A 139 3.57 2.50 12.71
CA GLN A 139 2.83 2.86 13.91
C GLN A 139 1.36 3.17 13.58
N ASN A 140 1.13 3.94 12.53
CA ASN A 140 -0.24 4.26 12.12
C ASN A 140 -1.02 3.01 11.74
N TRP A 141 -0.40 2.10 11.02
CA TRP A 141 -1.07 0.86 10.62
C TRP A 141 -1.46 0.01 11.83
N VAL A 142 -0.54 -0.12 12.78
CA VAL A 142 -0.79 -0.93 13.98
C VAL A 142 -1.87 -0.29 14.84
N GLU A 143 -1.80 1.02 15.04
CA GLU A 143 -2.76 1.73 15.88
C GLU A 143 -4.16 1.74 15.27
N CYS A 144 -4.25 1.92 13.95
CA CYS A 144 -5.54 1.88 13.27
C CYS A 144 -6.16 0.48 13.33
N GLY A 145 -5.34 -0.54 13.15
CA GLY A 145 -5.79 -1.92 13.26
C GLY A 145 -6.27 -2.26 14.65
N GLY A 146 -5.51 -1.81 15.66
CA GLY A 146 -5.87 -2.01 17.04
C GLY A 146 -7.19 -1.34 17.43
N LYS A 147 -7.39 -0.11 16.97
CA LYS A 147 -8.63 0.61 17.22
C LYS A 147 -9.82 -0.08 16.59
N LYS A 148 -9.69 -0.54 15.35
CA LYS A 148 -10.76 -1.26 14.67
C LYS A 148 -11.07 -2.56 15.37
N GLY A 149 -10.05 -3.28 15.80
CA GLY A 149 -10.24 -4.52 16.53
C GLY A 149 -10.91 -4.31 17.87
N GLY A 150 -10.53 -3.24 18.56
CA GLY A 150 -11.11 -2.91 19.85
C GLY A 150 -12.54 -2.42 19.76
N ALA A 151 -12.93 -1.88 18.63
CA ALA A 151 -14.26 -1.34 18.43
C ALA A 151 -15.32 -2.42 18.20
N THR A 152 -14.96 -3.59 18.05
CA THR A 152 -15.92 -4.62 17.72
C THR A 152 -17.01 -4.85 18.75
N HIS A 153 -16.23 -4.59 18.15
CA HIS A 153 -16.60 -4.27 18.10
C HIS A 153 -17.25 -3.83 18.01
N PRO A 154 -17.72 -3.83 18.08
CA PRO A 154 -18.20 -3.12 17.75
C PRO A 154 -18.64 -2.38 17.33
N ARG A 155 -18.84 -2.10 17.27
CA ARG A 155 -19.02 -1.14 16.74
C ARG A 155 -19.11 -0.57 16.15
N ARG A 156 -19.49 -0.58 16.15
CA ARG A 156 -19.55 0.29 15.53
C ARG A 156 -19.67 0.69 15.09
N VAL A 157 -19.88 0.51 15.18
CA VAL A 157 -20.03 1.39 14.73
C VAL A 157 -20.33 1.92 14.35
N PRO A 158 -20.64 1.92 14.65
CA PRO A 158 -20.95 2.89 14.13
C PRO A 158 -21.09 3.47 13.72
N GLY A 159 -21.07 3.31 13.89
CA GLY A 159 -21.10 4.09 13.43
C GLY A 159 -20.92 4.56 12.86
N ARG A 160 -21.32 4.53 13.02
CA ARG A 160 -21.18 5.15 12.51
C ARG A 160 -20.99 5.42 11.89
N ARG A 161 -21.19 5.27 12.15
CA ARG A 161 -21.04 5.57 11.58
C ARG A 161 -20.74 5.39 11.02
N VAL A 162 -20.66 5.00 11.42
CA VAL A 162 -20.41 4.97 10.98
C VAL A 162 -20.29 4.89 10.76
N GLY A 163 -20.09 4.77 11.10
CA GLY A 163 -20.09 4.92 10.97
C GLY A 163 -19.99 4.87 10.80
#